data_31d5e5986b73929b7e70df06f7ff687f
#
_entry.id   31d5e5986b73929b7e70df06f7ff687f
#
_cell.length_a   1.000
_cell.length_b   1.000
_cell.length_c   1.000
_cell.angle_alpha   90.00
_cell.angle_beta   90.00
_cell.angle_gamma   90.00
#
_symmetry.space_group_name_H-M   'P 1'
#
loop_
_entity.id
_entity.type
_entity.pdbx_description
1 polymer ?
#
loop_
_entity_poly.entity_id
_entity_poly.type
_entity_poly.pdbx_seq_one_letter_code
_entity_poly.pdbx_strand_id
1 'polypeptide(L)'
;GGTAIGTGINADERYLRRIVPNLSKVTGLELVQASDLIDATQNLDGLVAVSGAVKTCAVNLSKMSNDLRLMSSGPRCGFSEINLPPRQNGSSIMPGKVNPVIPEVVSQVAFNIIGNDVTVTMAAEAGQLELNAFEPIIFYNLIQSVETLTYAVHTFVDNCVTGITANRERCRDMVEHSVGIITALCPHVGYEKAAEVAKRAIETGAPVRRLILEEGLLDEAALDKILDPYSMTEPGISGKELLEG
;
A
#
# COMPACT_ATOMS: atom_id res chain seq x y z
N GLY A 1 31.56 -22.05 -7.18
CA GLY A 1 32.64 -22.98 -7.55
C GLY A 1 32.53 -24.35 -6.91
N GLY A 2 31.47 -24.67 -6.16
CA GLY A 2 31.35 -25.91 -5.40
C GLY A 2 31.00 -27.17 -6.21
N THR A 3 30.84 -27.08 -7.53
CA THR A 3 30.37 -28.15 -8.41
C THR A 3 28.99 -28.70 -7.99
N ALA A 4 28.80 -30.04 -7.92
CA ALA A 4 27.46 -30.63 -7.72
C ALA A 4 26.90 -30.43 -6.32
N ILE A 5 27.72 -30.58 -5.26
CA ILE A 5 27.26 -30.57 -3.85
C ILE A 5 28.08 -29.63 -2.97
N GLY A 6 28.81 -28.72 -3.53
CA GLY A 6 29.57 -27.72 -2.79
C GLY A 6 31.02 -28.09 -2.49
N THR A 7 31.46 -29.32 -2.71
CA THR A 7 32.83 -29.77 -2.37
C THR A 7 33.89 -29.36 -3.36
N GLY A 8 33.52 -29.03 -4.59
CA GLY A 8 34.47 -28.75 -5.68
C GLY A 8 35.27 -29.97 -6.14
N ILE A 9 34.84 -31.18 -5.80
CA ILE A 9 35.53 -32.41 -6.20
C ILE A 9 35.69 -32.49 -7.70
N ASN A 10 36.86 -32.94 -8.18
CA ASN A 10 37.24 -33.03 -9.59
C ASN A 10 37.31 -31.70 -10.37
N ALA A 11 37.19 -30.58 -9.72
CA ALA A 11 37.40 -29.25 -10.31
C ALA A 11 38.85 -28.81 -10.11
N ASP A 12 39.47 -28.21 -11.16
CA ASP A 12 40.79 -27.62 -11.07
C ASP A 12 40.74 -26.41 -10.13
N GLU A 13 41.70 -26.29 -9.20
CA GLU A 13 41.75 -25.20 -8.23
C GLU A 13 41.80 -23.81 -8.88
N ARG A 14 42.41 -23.68 -10.07
CA ARG A 14 42.43 -22.41 -10.81
C ARG A 14 41.06 -22.01 -11.29
N TYR A 15 40.21 -22.98 -11.64
CA TYR A 15 38.81 -22.73 -11.97
C TYR A 15 38.07 -22.23 -10.73
N LEU A 16 38.17 -22.91 -9.59
CA LEU A 16 37.51 -22.54 -8.36
C LEU A 16 37.85 -21.11 -7.90
N ARG A 17 39.12 -20.73 -8.05
CA ARG A 17 39.59 -19.36 -7.68
C ARG A 17 39.14 -18.25 -8.66
N ARG A 18 38.89 -18.59 -9.93
CA ARG A 18 38.63 -17.60 -10.99
C ARG A 18 37.16 -17.47 -11.39
N ILE A 19 36.30 -18.42 -11.06
CA ILE A 19 34.94 -18.43 -11.54
C ILE A 19 34.17 -17.18 -11.04
N VAL A 20 34.22 -16.87 -9.76
CA VAL A 20 33.50 -15.71 -9.20
C VAL A 20 34.08 -14.38 -9.70
N PRO A 21 35.40 -14.12 -9.69
CA PRO A 21 35.96 -12.92 -10.31
C PRO A 21 35.60 -12.74 -11.80
N ASN A 22 35.55 -13.84 -12.56
CA ASN A 22 35.15 -13.77 -13.96
C ASN A 22 33.66 -13.48 -14.12
N LEU A 23 32.79 -14.07 -13.29
CA LEU A 23 31.36 -13.76 -13.27
C LEU A 23 31.14 -12.28 -12.92
N SER A 24 31.84 -11.76 -11.89
CA SER A 24 31.76 -10.32 -11.55
C SER A 24 32.14 -9.44 -12.73
N LYS A 25 33.21 -9.80 -13.47
CA LYS A 25 33.65 -9.05 -14.65
C LYS A 25 32.63 -9.09 -15.78
N VAL A 26 31.99 -10.24 -16.03
CA VAL A 26 31.02 -10.43 -17.12
C VAL A 26 29.68 -9.75 -16.80
N THR A 27 29.25 -9.83 -15.55
CA THR A 27 27.94 -9.29 -15.12
C THR A 27 27.99 -7.81 -14.73
N GLY A 28 29.19 -7.29 -14.39
CA GLY A 28 29.35 -5.96 -13.80
C GLY A 28 28.90 -5.87 -12.34
N LEU A 29 28.58 -7.02 -11.70
CA LEU A 29 28.15 -7.08 -10.31
C LEU A 29 29.32 -7.42 -9.38
N GLU A 30 29.34 -6.89 -8.20
CA GLU A 30 30.29 -7.27 -7.13
C GLU A 30 29.86 -8.60 -6.51
N LEU A 31 30.29 -9.72 -7.10
CA LEU A 31 29.98 -11.04 -6.62
C LEU A 31 31.09 -11.57 -5.72
N VAL A 32 30.71 -12.19 -4.62
CA VAL A 32 31.61 -12.92 -3.71
C VAL A 32 31.22 -14.38 -3.64
N GLN A 33 32.21 -15.26 -3.41
CA GLN A 33 31.93 -16.66 -3.19
C GLN A 33 31.27 -16.86 -1.82
N ALA A 34 30.27 -17.72 -1.74
CA ALA A 34 29.69 -18.09 -0.44
C ALA A 34 30.75 -18.70 0.49
N SER A 35 30.65 -18.43 1.77
CA SER A 35 31.59 -18.95 2.79
C SER A 35 31.50 -20.46 2.95
N ASP A 36 30.30 -21.01 2.85
CA ASP A 36 30.00 -22.43 2.81
C ASP A 36 29.29 -22.77 1.49
N LEU A 37 29.98 -23.51 0.63
CA LEU A 37 29.45 -23.88 -0.68
C LEU A 37 28.48 -25.07 -0.62
N ILE A 38 28.53 -25.87 0.44
CA ILE A 38 27.58 -26.96 0.69
C ILE A 38 26.25 -26.34 1.09
N ASP A 39 26.27 -25.44 2.04
CA ASP A 39 25.09 -24.67 2.44
C ASP A 39 24.44 -23.94 1.26
N ALA A 40 25.23 -23.20 0.51
CA ALA A 40 24.77 -22.44 -0.66
C ALA A 40 24.24 -23.28 -1.83
N THR A 41 24.49 -24.57 -1.83
CA THR A 41 23.98 -25.51 -2.86
C THR A 41 22.61 -26.08 -2.49
N GLN A 42 22.30 -26.13 -1.20
CA GLN A 42 21.06 -26.74 -0.69
C GLN A 42 20.04 -25.75 -0.16
N ASN A 43 20.48 -24.66 0.49
CA ASN A 43 19.60 -23.72 1.16
C ASN A 43 19.32 -22.49 0.27
N LEU A 44 18.03 -22.14 0.16
CA LEU A 44 17.50 -21.08 -0.69
C LEU A 44 16.73 -20.02 0.11
N ASP A 45 17.00 -19.94 1.41
CA ASP A 45 16.40 -19.02 2.35
C ASP A 45 16.58 -17.54 1.95
N GLY A 46 17.72 -17.19 1.35
CA GLY A 46 17.95 -15.87 0.78
C GLY A 46 16.94 -15.49 -0.31
N LEU A 47 16.57 -16.43 -1.17
CA LEU A 47 15.56 -16.21 -2.21
C LEU A 47 14.15 -16.12 -1.61
N VAL A 48 13.86 -16.89 -0.56
CA VAL A 48 12.59 -16.76 0.21
C VAL A 48 12.48 -15.39 0.86
N ALA A 49 13.57 -14.88 1.44
CA ALA A 49 13.59 -13.55 2.04
C ALA A 49 13.32 -12.44 0.99
N VAL A 50 13.93 -12.54 -0.19
CA VAL A 50 13.68 -11.60 -1.30
C VAL A 50 12.23 -11.71 -1.78
N SER A 51 11.70 -12.93 -1.96
CA SER A 51 10.31 -13.16 -2.35
C SER A 51 9.34 -12.55 -1.33
N GLY A 52 9.59 -12.76 -0.04
CA GLY A 52 8.79 -12.15 1.03
C GLY A 52 8.80 -10.62 1.01
N ALA A 53 9.93 -10.00 0.68
CA ALA A 53 10.02 -8.54 0.52
C ALA A 53 9.20 -8.05 -0.68
N VAL A 54 9.28 -8.74 -1.82
CA VAL A 54 8.48 -8.45 -3.03
C VAL A 54 6.99 -8.59 -2.74
N LYS A 55 6.58 -9.66 -2.05
CA LYS A 55 5.20 -9.86 -1.58
C LYS A 55 4.74 -8.70 -0.68
N THR A 56 5.56 -8.26 0.27
CA THR A 56 5.21 -7.16 1.17
C THR A 56 4.95 -5.88 0.38
N CYS A 57 5.78 -5.56 -0.61
CA CYS A 57 5.56 -4.43 -1.50
C CYS A 57 4.23 -4.56 -2.27
N ALA A 58 3.96 -5.74 -2.84
CA ALA A 58 2.73 -6.02 -3.58
C ALA A 58 1.47 -5.86 -2.70
N VAL A 59 1.51 -6.33 -1.45
CA VAL A 59 0.41 -6.18 -0.48
C VAL A 59 0.11 -4.71 -0.22
N ASN A 60 1.14 -3.88 -0.01
CA ASN A 60 0.98 -2.44 0.21
C ASN A 60 0.37 -1.75 -1.01
N LEU A 61 0.82 -2.07 -2.21
CA LEU A 61 0.27 -1.50 -3.45
C LEU A 61 -1.19 -1.93 -3.68
N SER A 62 -1.53 -3.18 -3.36
CA SER A 62 -2.91 -3.65 -3.42
C SER A 62 -3.80 -2.91 -2.41
N LYS A 63 -3.31 -2.67 -1.20
CA LYS A 63 -4.03 -1.87 -0.20
C LYS A 63 -4.28 -0.44 -0.68
N MET A 64 -3.27 0.24 -1.22
CA MET A 64 -3.42 1.57 -1.82
C MET A 64 -4.44 1.56 -2.97
N SER A 65 -4.39 0.54 -3.82
CA SER A 65 -5.33 0.37 -4.93
C SER A 65 -6.77 0.22 -4.45
N ASN A 66 -7.00 -0.54 -3.37
CA ASN A 66 -8.33 -0.69 -2.78
C ASN A 66 -8.85 0.63 -2.21
N ASP A 67 -8.01 1.41 -1.54
CA ASP A 67 -8.40 2.73 -1.02
C ASP A 67 -8.77 3.69 -2.16
N LEU A 68 -7.95 3.77 -3.21
CA LEU A 68 -8.25 4.63 -4.36
C LEU A 68 -9.56 4.22 -5.05
N ARG A 69 -9.83 2.92 -5.18
CA ARG A 69 -11.10 2.42 -5.72
C ARG A 69 -12.29 2.80 -4.85
N LEU A 70 -12.15 2.72 -3.55
CA LEU A 70 -13.19 3.08 -2.59
C LEU A 70 -13.46 4.58 -2.61
N MET A 71 -12.42 5.41 -2.47
CA MET A 71 -12.54 6.87 -2.50
C MET A 71 -13.09 7.41 -3.82
N SER A 72 -12.82 6.74 -4.95
CA SER A 72 -13.33 7.12 -6.27
C SER A 72 -14.70 6.51 -6.61
N SER A 73 -15.29 5.73 -5.71
CA SER A 73 -16.59 5.08 -5.96
C SER A 73 -17.71 6.08 -6.16
N GLY A 74 -18.61 5.81 -7.09
CA GLY A 74 -19.71 6.71 -7.37
C GLY A 74 -20.20 6.61 -8.79
N PRO A 75 -20.62 7.72 -9.41
CA PRO A 75 -20.42 9.14 -9.04
C PRO A 75 -21.40 9.72 -8.00
N ARG A 76 -22.55 9.08 -7.76
CA ARG A 76 -23.57 9.63 -6.84
C ARG A 76 -23.86 8.77 -5.63
N CYS A 77 -23.70 7.44 -5.77
CA CYS A 77 -24.04 6.45 -4.73
C CYS A 77 -22.81 5.91 -3.99
N GLY A 78 -21.64 6.49 -4.20
CA GLY A 78 -20.38 6.16 -3.52
C GLY A 78 -19.77 7.35 -2.82
N PHE A 79 -18.52 7.22 -2.39
CA PHE A 79 -17.82 8.30 -1.70
C PHE A 79 -17.54 9.48 -2.62
N SER A 80 -17.04 9.21 -3.82
CA SER A 80 -16.74 10.26 -4.82
C SER A 80 -15.85 11.39 -4.28
N GLU A 81 -14.88 11.04 -3.43
CA GLU A 81 -13.94 12.00 -2.83
C GLU A 81 -12.86 12.42 -3.82
N ILE A 82 -12.48 11.49 -4.70
CA ILE A 82 -11.46 11.71 -5.74
C ILE A 82 -11.96 11.22 -7.10
N ASN A 83 -11.33 11.71 -8.16
CA ASN A 83 -11.50 11.18 -9.51
C ASN A 83 -10.20 10.55 -9.98
N LEU A 84 -10.29 9.34 -10.52
CA LEU A 84 -9.19 8.67 -11.20
C LEU A 84 -9.23 8.96 -12.69
N PRO A 85 -8.08 9.02 -13.39
CA PRO A 85 -8.03 9.19 -14.82
C PRO A 85 -8.78 8.06 -15.55
N PRO A 86 -9.72 8.37 -16.45
CA PRO A 86 -10.39 7.35 -17.26
C PRO A 86 -9.40 6.76 -18.27
N ARG A 87 -9.24 5.43 -18.27
CA ARG A 87 -8.28 4.75 -19.16
C ARG A 87 -8.95 3.81 -20.17
N GLN A 88 -10.22 3.46 -19.94
CA GLN A 88 -11.02 2.71 -20.91
C GLN A 88 -12.52 2.99 -20.71
N ASN A 89 -13.31 2.65 -21.71
CA ASN A 89 -14.76 2.62 -21.57
C ASN A 89 -15.17 1.55 -20.54
N GLY A 90 -15.96 1.94 -19.55
CA GLY A 90 -16.33 1.04 -18.46
C GLY A 90 -17.38 0.01 -18.82
N SER A 91 -18.14 0.23 -19.91
CA SER A 91 -19.21 -0.68 -20.35
C SER A 91 -19.67 -0.31 -21.77
N SER A 92 -20.03 -1.32 -22.56
CA SER A 92 -20.69 -1.15 -23.87
C SER A 92 -22.18 -0.82 -23.76
N ILE A 93 -22.79 -1.12 -22.61
CA ILE A 93 -24.25 -0.96 -22.37
C ILE A 93 -24.60 0.16 -21.40
N MET A 94 -23.63 0.73 -20.71
CA MET A 94 -23.81 1.84 -19.76
C MET A 94 -22.97 3.05 -20.19
N PRO A 95 -23.53 3.98 -20.98
CA PRO A 95 -22.79 5.17 -21.40
C PRO A 95 -22.28 5.99 -20.21
N GLY A 96 -21.04 6.45 -20.28
CA GLY A 96 -20.42 7.26 -19.24
C GLY A 96 -19.89 6.49 -18.02
N LYS A 97 -20.02 5.16 -17.98
CA LYS A 97 -19.40 4.35 -16.92
C LYS A 97 -17.87 4.36 -17.07
N VAL A 98 -17.18 4.68 -15.99
CA VAL A 98 -15.71 4.57 -15.87
C VAL A 98 -15.38 3.59 -14.76
N ASN A 99 -14.54 2.60 -15.05
CA ASN A 99 -14.03 1.65 -14.06
C ASN A 99 -12.61 2.03 -13.63
N PRO A 100 -12.22 1.79 -12.37
CA PRO A 100 -10.88 2.05 -11.85
C PRO A 100 -9.91 0.93 -12.26
N VAL A 101 -9.74 0.70 -13.57
CA VAL A 101 -9.06 -0.47 -14.12
C VAL A 101 -7.60 -0.57 -13.77
N ILE A 102 -6.90 0.55 -13.61
CA ILE A 102 -5.47 0.52 -13.26
C ILE A 102 -5.26 0.00 -11.83
N PRO A 103 -5.95 0.52 -10.79
CA PRO A 103 -5.94 -0.10 -9.47
C PRO A 103 -6.36 -1.58 -9.46
N GLU A 104 -7.31 -1.97 -10.32
CA GLU A 104 -7.74 -3.38 -10.44
C GLU A 104 -6.60 -4.26 -10.98
N VAL A 105 -5.87 -3.80 -11.99
CA VAL A 105 -4.68 -4.51 -12.51
C VAL A 105 -3.61 -4.65 -11.45
N VAL A 106 -3.30 -3.59 -10.71
CA VAL A 106 -2.30 -3.63 -9.63
C VAL A 106 -2.68 -4.66 -8.56
N SER A 107 -3.96 -4.71 -8.16
CA SER A 107 -4.44 -5.72 -7.22
C SER A 107 -4.31 -7.15 -7.76
N GLN A 108 -4.60 -7.38 -9.05
CA GLN A 108 -4.45 -8.71 -9.66
C GLN A 108 -2.98 -9.15 -9.74
N VAL A 109 -2.07 -8.23 -10.08
CA VAL A 109 -0.63 -8.51 -10.03
C VAL A 109 -0.19 -8.86 -8.61
N ALA A 110 -0.68 -8.13 -7.60
CA ALA A 110 -0.36 -8.43 -6.20
C ALA A 110 -0.87 -9.82 -5.78
N PHE A 111 -2.06 -10.22 -6.20
CA PHE A 111 -2.59 -11.57 -5.90
C PHE A 111 -1.73 -12.67 -6.52
N ASN A 112 -1.26 -12.47 -7.75
CA ASN A 112 -0.35 -13.40 -8.42
C ASN A 112 0.99 -13.51 -7.68
N ILE A 113 1.57 -12.38 -7.27
CA ILE A 113 2.83 -12.35 -6.51
C ILE A 113 2.70 -13.06 -5.17
N ILE A 114 1.58 -12.89 -4.46
CA ILE A 114 1.32 -13.61 -3.20
C ILE A 114 1.29 -15.13 -3.45
N GLY A 115 0.64 -15.58 -4.52
CA GLY A 115 0.65 -16.98 -4.93
C GLY A 115 2.04 -17.51 -5.30
N ASN A 116 2.82 -16.71 -6.02
CA ASN A 116 4.19 -17.05 -6.39
C ASN A 116 5.10 -17.17 -5.15
N ASP A 117 4.94 -16.32 -4.15
CA ASP A 117 5.71 -16.40 -2.89
C ASP A 117 5.45 -17.72 -2.13
N VAL A 118 4.22 -18.20 -2.14
CA VAL A 118 3.89 -19.53 -1.59
C VAL A 118 4.64 -20.62 -2.34
N THR A 119 4.67 -20.55 -3.68
CA THR A 119 5.40 -21.50 -4.52
C THR A 119 6.90 -21.47 -4.23
N VAL A 120 7.48 -20.27 -4.13
CA VAL A 120 8.91 -20.09 -3.77
C VAL A 120 9.23 -20.71 -2.42
N THR A 121 8.38 -20.47 -1.41
CA THR A 121 8.54 -21.00 -0.06
C THR A 121 8.50 -22.53 -0.05
N MET A 122 7.51 -23.14 -0.73
CA MET A 122 7.38 -24.60 -0.81
C MET A 122 8.54 -25.25 -1.56
N ALA A 123 8.99 -24.64 -2.64
CA ALA A 123 10.10 -25.14 -3.44
C ALA A 123 11.45 -25.03 -2.67
N ALA A 124 11.64 -24.00 -1.88
CA ALA A 124 12.82 -23.86 -1.03
C ALA A 124 12.84 -24.92 0.09
N GLU A 125 11.69 -25.19 0.73
CA GLU A 125 11.54 -26.19 1.78
C GLU A 125 11.72 -27.63 1.26
N ALA A 126 11.39 -27.89 0.00
CA ALA A 126 11.41 -29.23 -0.58
C ALA A 126 12.82 -29.76 -0.95
N GLY A 127 13.89 -29.00 -0.69
CA GLY A 127 15.28 -29.48 -0.83
C GLY A 127 15.55 -30.72 0.02
N GLN A 128 16.43 -31.59 -0.46
CA GLN A 128 16.78 -32.81 0.25
C GLN A 128 18.30 -32.93 0.44
N LEU A 129 18.74 -32.98 1.69
CA LEU A 129 20.15 -33.10 2.09
C LEU A 129 21.00 -32.03 1.40
N GLU A 130 21.92 -32.40 0.54
CA GLU A 130 22.93 -31.52 -0.06
C GLU A 130 22.49 -30.81 -1.35
N LEU A 131 21.21 -30.94 -1.76
CA LEU A 131 20.74 -30.37 -3.03
C LEU A 131 19.30 -29.91 -2.97
N ASN A 132 19.01 -28.73 -3.54
CA ASN A 132 17.65 -28.34 -3.89
C ASN A 132 17.47 -28.43 -5.42
N ALA A 133 16.62 -29.34 -5.89
CA ALA A 133 16.32 -29.55 -7.30
C ALA A 133 15.24 -28.60 -7.84
N PHE A 134 14.65 -27.73 -6.99
CA PHE A 134 13.50 -26.89 -7.34
C PHE A 134 13.88 -25.43 -7.62
N GLU A 135 15.15 -25.10 -7.73
CA GLU A 135 15.63 -23.76 -8.14
C GLU A 135 14.94 -23.22 -9.41
N PRO A 136 14.70 -24.01 -10.47
CA PRO A 136 14.08 -23.48 -11.68
C PRO A 136 12.71 -22.83 -11.44
N ILE A 137 11.86 -23.43 -10.60
CA ILE A 137 10.54 -22.84 -10.29
C ILE A 137 10.66 -21.63 -9.37
N ILE A 138 11.66 -21.61 -8.48
CA ILE A 138 11.94 -20.46 -7.61
C ILE A 138 12.34 -19.26 -8.47
N PHE A 139 13.34 -19.42 -9.35
CA PHE A 139 13.79 -18.33 -10.22
C PHE A 139 12.67 -17.85 -11.16
N TYR A 140 11.91 -18.78 -11.74
CA TYR A 140 10.79 -18.43 -12.61
C TYR A 140 9.78 -17.53 -11.89
N ASN A 141 9.29 -17.95 -10.71
CA ASN A 141 8.28 -17.19 -9.97
C ASN A 141 8.84 -15.87 -9.41
N LEU A 142 10.08 -15.85 -8.93
CA LEU A 142 10.70 -14.66 -8.40
C LEU A 142 10.94 -13.59 -9.47
N ILE A 143 11.55 -13.97 -10.60
CA ILE A 143 11.81 -13.07 -11.72
C ILE A 143 10.50 -12.55 -12.29
N GLN A 144 9.51 -13.41 -12.54
CA GLN A 144 8.19 -13.01 -12.99
C GLN A 144 7.54 -12.02 -12.03
N SER A 145 7.63 -12.27 -10.72
CA SER A 145 7.06 -11.39 -9.71
C SER A 145 7.69 -10.00 -9.72
N VAL A 146 9.02 -9.92 -9.79
CA VAL A 146 9.74 -8.65 -9.85
C VAL A 146 9.41 -7.88 -11.14
N GLU A 147 9.40 -8.57 -12.27
CA GLU A 147 9.13 -7.96 -13.58
C GLU A 147 7.69 -7.42 -13.66
N THR A 148 6.70 -8.25 -13.30
CA THR A 148 5.30 -7.84 -13.35
C THR A 148 5.00 -6.73 -12.34
N LEU A 149 5.61 -6.76 -11.15
CA LEU A 149 5.49 -5.69 -10.16
C LEU A 149 6.06 -4.37 -10.69
N THR A 150 7.22 -4.42 -11.35
CA THR A 150 7.85 -3.24 -11.95
C THR A 150 6.92 -2.57 -12.96
N TYR A 151 6.36 -3.33 -13.89
CA TYR A 151 5.41 -2.78 -14.87
C TYR A 151 4.11 -2.30 -14.22
N ALA A 152 3.62 -2.99 -13.20
CA ALA A 152 2.43 -2.57 -12.45
C ALA A 152 2.66 -1.23 -11.75
N VAL A 153 3.83 -1.02 -11.12
CA VAL A 153 4.18 0.25 -10.47
C VAL A 153 4.24 1.39 -11.48
N HIS A 154 4.94 1.22 -12.61
CA HIS A 154 4.99 2.25 -13.66
C HIS A 154 3.58 2.59 -14.17
N THR A 155 2.79 1.57 -14.51
CA THR A 155 1.42 1.77 -14.97
C THR A 155 0.57 2.46 -13.90
N PHE A 156 0.73 2.12 -12.64
CA PHE A 156 -0.01 2.73 -11.54
C PHE A 156 0.32 4.21 -11.38
N VAL A 157 1.59 4.57 -11.42
CA VAL A 157 2.03 5.97 -11.34
C VAL A 157 1.54 6.76 -12.56
N ASP A 158 1.88 6.31 -13.77
CA ASP A 158 1.68 7.09 -15.00
C ASP A 158 0.20 7.17 -15.41
N ASN A 159 -0.57 6.13 -15.15
CA ASN A 159 -1.93 5.98 -15.65
C ASN A 159 -3.02 6.15 -14.58
N CYS A 160 -2.65 6.28 -13.30
CA CYS A 160 -3.60 6.49 -12.23
C CYS A 160 -3.18 7.65 -11.32
N VAL A 161 -2.08 7.50 -10.58
CA VAL A 161 -1.70 8.44 -9.50
C VAL A 161 -1.49 9.86 -10.03
N THR A 162 -0.77 10.01 -11.15
CA THR A 162 -0.42 11.32 -11.73
C THR A 162 -1.64 12.16 -12.15
N GLY A 163 -2.79 11.53 -12.37
CA GLY A 163 -3.99 12.25 -12.83
C GLY A 163 -5.12 12.29 -11.79
N ILE A 164 -4.87 11.98 -10.54
CA ILE A 164 -5.87 12.05 -9.48
C ILE A 164 -6.25 13.50 -9.21
N THR A 165 -7.57 13.77 -9.11
CA THR A 165 -8.11 15.06 -8.70
C THR A 165 -9.06 14.88 -7.51
N ALA A 166 -9.13 15.88 -6.63
CA ALA A 166 -10.03 15.86 -5.47
C ALA A 166 -11.36 16.55 -5.77
N ASN A 167 -12.46 15.97 -5.31
CA ASN A 167 -13.79 16.58 -5.31
C ASN A 167 -13.96 17.38 -4.00
N ARG A 168 -13.40 18.57 -3.95
CA ARG A 168 -13.24 19.37 -2.71
C ARG A 168 -14.55 19.66 -2.01
N GLU A 169 -15.62 20.00 -2.75
CA GLU A 169 -16.93 20.27 -2.17
C GLU A 169 -17.51 19.01 -1.52
N ARG A 170 -17.39 17.88 -2.20
CA ARG A 170 -17.82 16.58 -1.65
C ARG A 170 -17.07 16.20 -0.37
N CYS A 171 -15.75 16.36 -0.38
CA CYS A 171 -14.93 16.10 0.81
C CYS A 171 -15.33 17.03 1.97
N ARG A 172 -15.57 18.33 1.70
CA ARG A 172 -16.02 19.27 2.72
C ARG A 172 -17.38 18.85 3.30
N ASP A 173 -18.35 18.56 2.44
CA ASP A 173 -19.68 18.11 2.85
C ASP A 173 -19.62 16.87 3.75
N MET A 174 -18.79 15.90 3.39
CA MET A 174 -18.62 14.68 4.19
C MET A 174 -18.00 14.97 5.56
N VAL A 175 -17.05 15.90 5.67
CA VAL A 175 -16.45 16.32 6.94
C VAL A 175 -17.48 17.06 7.79
N GLU A 176 -18.21 18.02 7.22
CA GLU A 176 -19.21 18.82 7.93
C GLU A 176 -20.37 17.98 8.47
N HIS A 177 -20.74 16.90 7.76
CA HIS A 177 -21.77 15.95 8.21
C HIS A 177 -21.23 14.80 9.06
N SER A 178 -19.91 14.72 9.26
CA SER A 178 -19.32 13.69 10.12
C SER A 178 -19.56 13.99 11.59
N VAL A 179 -20.12 13.05 12.33
CA VAL A 179 -20.22 13.16 13.80
C VAL A 179 -18.85 13.06 14.46
N GLY A 180 -17.85 12.48 13.78
CA GLY A 180 -16.48 12.31 14.30
C GLY A 180 -15.76 13.62 14.60
N ILE A 181 -16.14 14.74 13.95
CA ILE A 181 -15.57 16.08 14.22
C ILE A 181 -15.84 16.59 15.64
N ILE A 182 -16.82 16.03 16.35
CA ILE A 182 -17.11 16.36 17.74
C ILE A 182 -15.90 16.13 18.66
N THR A 183 -15.00 15.22 18.29
CA THR A 183 -13.78 14.94 19.05
C THR A 183 -12.89 16.18 19.16
N ALA A 184 -12.78 16.99 18.11
CA ALA A 184 -12.03 18.24 18.14
C ALA A 184 -12.67 19.29 19.05
N LEU A 185 -13.96 19.23 19.26
CA LEU A 185 -14.72 20.14 20.10
C LEU A 185 -14.69 19.77 21.60
N CYS A 186 -14.46 18.52 21.95
CA CYS A 186 -14.46 18.04 23.34
C CYS A 186 -13.60 18.88 24.32
N PRO A 187 -12.36 19.30 23.98
CA PRO A 187 -11.55 20.13 24.87
C PRO A 187 -12.17 21.49 25.15
N HIS A 188 -12.99 22.01 24.25
CA HIS A 188 -13.57 23.37 24.34
C HIS A 188 -14.94 23.42 25.00
N VAL A 189 -15.78 22.41 24.80
CA VAL A 189 -17.15 22.38 25.33
C VAL A 189 -17.33 21.36 26.47
N GLY A 190 -16.35 20.54 26.74
CA GLY A 190 -16.40 19.45 27.70
C GLY A 190 -17.07 18.19 27.15
N TYR A 191 -16.69 17.04 27.70
CA TYR A 191 -17.10 15.72 27.21
C TYR A 191 -18.62 15.50 27.23
N GLU A 192 -19.29 15.89 28.31
CA GLU A 192 -20.74 15.68 28.49
C GLU A 192 -21.54 16.43 27.41
N LYS A 193 -21.22 17.71 27.20
CA LYS A 193 -21.87 18.52 26.17
C LYS A 193 -21.56 18.03 24.76
N ALA A 194 -20.31 17.64 24.49
CA ALA A 194 -19.95 17.04 23.23
C ALA A 194 -20.72 15.73 22.94
N ALA A 195 -20.94 14.90 23.97
CA ALA A 195 -21.71 13.66 23.83
C ALA A 195 -23.21 13.93 23.57
N GLU A 196 -23.81 14.94 24.23
CA GLU A 196 -25.21 15.39 23.99
C GLU A 196 -25.38 15.85 22.53
N VAL A 197 -24.48 16.70 22.04
CA VAL A 197 -24.50 17.20 20.66
C VAL A 197 -24.30 16.06 19.66
N ALA A 198 -23.37 15.14 19.92
CA ALA A 198 -23.14 13.98 19.04
C ALA A 198 -24.41 13.11 18.93
N LYS A 199 -25.09 12.85 20.05
CA LYS A 199 -26.34 12.10 20.07
C LYS A 199 -27.43 12.79 19.25
N ARG A 200 -27.61 14.09 19.44
CA ARG A 200 -28.57 14.88 18.65
C ARG A 200 -28.24 14.90 17.17
N ALA A 201 -26.95 15.01 16.80
CA ALA A 201 -26.54 14.99 15.42
C ALA A 201 -26.90 13.64 14.75
N ILE A 202 -26.72 12.52 15.45
CA ILE A 202 -27.12 11.18 14.96
C ILE A 202 -28.64 11.07 14.82
N GLU A 203 -29.40 11.51 15.82
CA GLU A 203 -30.86 11.40 15.85
C GLU A 203 -31.55 12.31 14.80
N THR A 204 -31.02 13.50 14.58
CA THR A 204 -31.65 14.50 13.72
C THR A 204 -31.06 14.58 12.30
N GLY A 205 -29.84 14.04 12.09
CA GLY A 205 -29.07 14.23 10.87
C GLY A 205 -28.52 15.66 10.70
N ALA A 206 -28.62 16.52 11.72
CA ALA A 206 -28.12 17.88 11.66
C ALA A 206 -26.59 17.90 11.80
N PRO A 207 -25.90 18.81 11.06
CA PRO A 207 -24.45 18.96 11.19
C PRO A 207 -24.07 19.39 12.64
N VAL A 208 -22.99 18.83 13.17
CA VAL A 208 -22.46 19.16 14.52
C VAL A 208 -22.25 20.65 14.67
N ARG A 209 -21.66 21.32 13.68
CA ARG A 209 -21.44 22.78 13.68
C ARG A 209 -22.70 23.54 13.95
N ARG A 210 -23.79 23.19 13.27
CA ARG A 210 -25.09 23.86 13.46
C ARG A 210 -25.62 23.71 14.89
N LEU A 211 -25.55 22.51 15.46
CA LEU A 211 -26.03 22.24 16.82
C LEU A 211 -25.23 22.98 17.87
N ILE A 212 -23.93 23.11 17.74
CA ILE A 212 -23.05 23.89 18.63
C ILE A 212 -23.43 25.37 18.62
N LEU A 213 -23.72 25.95 17.44
CA LEU A 213 -24.16 27.36 17.30
C LEU A 213 -25.54 27.56 17.87
N GLU A 214 -26.50 26.66 17.62
CA GLU A 214 -27.86 26.73 18.15
C GLU A 214 -27.90 26.68 19.69
N GLU A 215 -27.00 25.91 20.31
CA GLU A 215 -26.87 25.85 21.78
C GLU A 215 -26.02 26.96 22.39
N GLY A 216 -25.40 27.80 21.54
CA GLY A 216 -24.57 28.92 22.02
C GLY A 216 -23.30 28.46 22.74
N LEU A 217 -22.81 27.27 22.47
CA LEU A 217 -21.62 26.69 23.12
C LEU A 217 -20.32 27.33 22.64
N LEU A 218 -20.25 27.67 21.37
CA LEU A 218 -19.13 28.37 20.73
C LEU A 218 -19.68 29.29 19.63
N ASP A 219 -18.93 30.33 19.32
CA ASP A 219 -19.21 31.20 18.18
C ASP A 219 -18.63 30.67 16.86
N GLU A 220 -18.99 31.28 15.75
CA GLU A 220 -18.60 30.87 14.43
C GLU A 220 -17.08 30.97 14.20
N ALA A 221 -16.45 32.00 14.75
CA ALA A 221 -15.02 32.24 14.62
C ALA A 221 -14.19 31.18 15.38
N ALA A 222 -14.66 30.75 16.55
CA ALA A 222 -14.05 29.64 17.29
C ALA A 222 -14.22 28.33 16.57
N LEU A 223 -15.42 28.04 16.03
CA LEU A 223 -15.67 26.82 15.24
C LEU A 223 -14.81 26.74 13.98
N ASP A 224 -14.60 27.85 13.25
CA ASP A 224 -13.74 27.90 12.09
C ASP A 224 -12.29 27.48 12.39
N LYS A 225 -11.80 27.90 13.58
CA LYS A 225 -10.46 27.52 14.03
C LYS A 225 -10.35 26.07 14.48
N ILE A 226 -11.32 25.64 15.30
CA ILE A 226 -11.30 24.29 15.89
C ILE A 226 -11.54 23.21 14.83
N LEU A 227 -12.46 23.45 13.90
CA LEU A 227 -12.85 22.51 12.86
C LEU A 227 -12.09 22.73 11.53
N ASP A 228 -10.99 23.50 11.56
CA ASP A 228 -10.11 23.57 10.40
C ASP A 228 -9.54 22.18 10.08
N PRO A 229 -9.78 21.67 8.86
CA PRO A 229 -9.37 20.30 8.51
C PRO A 229 -7.87 20.04 8.67
N TYR A 230 -7.02 21.03 8.39
CA TYR A 230 -5.57 20.88 8.55
C TYR A 230 -5.19 20.80 10.01
N SER A 231 -5.73 21.68 10.85
CA SER A 231 -5.49 21.66 12.30
C SER A 231 -5.94 20.35 12.95
N MET A 232 -7.03 19.74 12.46
CA MET A 232 -7.52 18.45 12.96
C MET A 232 -6.62 17.26 12.55
N THR A 233 -5.71 17.44 11.60
CA THR A 233 -4.75 16.39 11.18
C THR A 233 -3.39 16.51 11.86
N GLU A 234 -3.16 17.58 12.63
CA GLU A 234 -1.91 17.78 13.36
C GLU A 234 -2.02 17.27 14.82
N PRO A 235 -0.91 16.80 15.40
CA PRO A 235 -0.89 16.43 16.82
C PRO A 235 -1.19 17.62 17.73
N GLY A 236 -2.06 17.44 18.73
CA GLY A 236 -2.39 18.48 19.70
C GLY A 236 -3.89 18.77 19.79
N ILE A 237 -4.21 19.92 20.33
CA ILE A 237 -5.60 20.41 20.46
C ILE A 237 -5.82 21.50 19.41
N SER A 238 -6.72 21.26 18.46
CA SER A 238 -7.11 22.25 17.46
C SER A 238 -7.74 23.47 18.16
N GLY A 239 -7.30 24.69 17.82
CA GLY A 239 -7.77 25.92 18.48
C GLY A 239 -7.32 26.06 19.94
N LYS A 240 -6.16 25.52 20.34
CA LYS A 240 -5.65 25.53 21.73
C LYS A 240 -5.57 26.92 22.32
N GLU A 241 -5.26 27.94 21.52
CA GLU A 241 -5.21 29.36 21.94
C GLU A 241 -6.53 29.86 22.50
N LEU A 242 -7.67 29.26 22.17
CA LEU A 242 -8.98 29.60 22.69
C LEU A 242 -9.23 29.11 24.13
N LEU A 243 -8.38 28.21 24.63
CA LEU A 243 -8.41 27.67 26.00
C LEU A 243 -7.51 28.44 26.94
N GLU A 244 -6.56 29.21 26.41
CA GLU A 244 -5.53 29.93 27.17
C GLU A 244 -5.96 31.42 27.45
N GLY A 245 -7.08 31.85 26.94
CA GLY A 245 -7.68 33.18 27.11
C GLY A 245 -8.88 33.19 28.02
#